data_b4369260cd6431e87a836572d74e6d4e
#
_entry.id   b4369260cd6431e87a836572d74e6d4e
#
_cell.length_a   1.000
_cell.length_b   1.000
_cell.length_c   1.000
_cell.angle_alpha   90.00
_cell.angle_beta   90.00
_cell.angle_gamma   90.00
#
_symmetry.space_group_name_H-M   'P 1'
#
loop_
_entity.id
_entity.type
_entity.pdbx_description
1 polymer ?
#
loop_
_entity_poly.entity_id
_entity_poly.type
_entity_poly.pdbx_seq_one_letter_code
_entity_poly.pdbx_strand_id
1 'polypeptide(L)'
;MINKIKVDIFGIWDQVLENKKNCGGCSSSNGSGGCGCSKRNSGIAIKGASQEASGGCSGCGSKKSDPKSVGQQFNELKNFIDSSAVRDFAELNFYDLTKINVLDYDDIRILTEMDYEAPFVIIDGIVRYYGGISIDLIYNDVKELVEDIIA
;
A
#
# COMPACT_ATOMS: atom_id res chain seq x y z
N MET A 1 -10.27 14.24 29.78
CA MET A 1 -9.09 13.95 28.97
C MET A 1 -9.54 13.15 27.76
N ILE A 2 -9.26 13.63 26.58
CA ILE A 2 -9.59 12.91 25.35
C ILE A 2 -8.51 11.83 25.16
N ASN A 3 -8.91 10.59 25.18
CA ASN A 3 -7.98 9.50 24.87
C ASN A 3 -7.63 9.57 23.39
N LYS A 4 -6.37 9.85 23.09
CA LYS A 4 -5.88 9.85 21.72
C LYS A 4 -5.50 8.44 21.31
N ILE A 5 -5.89 8.07 20.11
CA ILE A 5 -5.50 6.82 19.48
C ILE A 5 -4.08 6.98 18.97
N LYS A 6 -3.19 6.12 19.43
CA LYS A 6 -1.80 6.12 18.99
C LYS A 6 -1.64 5.26 17.74
N VAL A 7 -1.05 5.84 16.73
CA VAL A 7 -0.65 5.15 15.51
C VAL A 7 0.87 5.19 15.42
N ASP A 8 1.49 4.08 15.75
CA ASP A 8 2.95 3.95 15.74
C ASP A 8 3.38 3.18 14.49
N ILE A 9 4.28 3.76 13.72
CA ILE A 9 4.80 3.15 12.49
C ILE A 9 6.29 2.88 12.67
N PHE A 10 6.65 1.62 12.56
CA PHE A 10 8.03 1.14 12.66
C PHE A 10 8.53 0.76 11.26
N GLY A 11 9.55 1.42 10.80
CA GLY A 11 10.12 1.16 9.49
C GLY A 11 11.46 1.85 9.29
N ILE A 12 12.01 1.71 8.11
CA ILE A 12 13.24 2.39 7.70
C ILE A 12 12.83 3.58 6.84
N TRP A 13 13.17 4.79 7.25
CA TRP A 13 12.73 6.03 6.62
C TRP A 13 13.01 6.10 5.13
N ASP A 14 14.22 5.71 4.74
CA ASP A 14 14.68 5.77 3.35
C ASP A 14 14.36 4.50 2.54
N GLN A 15 13.70 3.52 3.14
CA GLN A 15 13.32 2.30 2.45
C GLN A 15 12.28 2.61 1.38
N VAL A 16 12.57 2.19 0.16
CA VAL A 16 11.65 2.27 -0.95
C VAL A 16 10.88 0.96 -1.06
N LEU A 17 9.57 1.03 -0.94
CA LEU A 17 8.71 -0.13 -1.14
C LEU A 17 8.43 -0.29 -2.62
N GLU A 18 8.99 -1.31 -3.22
CA GLU A 18 8.60 -1.71 -4.56
C GLU A 18 7.17 -2.25 -4.52
N ASN A 19 6.28 -1.56 -5.22
CA ASN A 19 4.95 -2.10 -5.46
C ASN A 19 5.09 -3.33 -6.36
N LYS A 20 5.32 -4.49 -5.76
CA LYS A 20 5.15 -5.76 -6.45
C LYS A 20 3.67 -5.89 -6.77
N LYS A 21 3.26 -5.26 -7.87
CA LYS A 21 1.97 -5.60 -8.48
C LYS A 21 2.14 -7.05 -8.93
N ASN A 22 1.61 -7.97 -8.14
CA ASN A 22 1.36 -9.31 -8.60
C ASN A 22 0.42 -9.20 -9.80
N CYS A 23 0.99 -9.04 -10.99
CA CYS A 23 0.32 -9.47 -12.19
C CYS A 23 0.20 -11.00 -12.07
N GLY A 24 -0.84 -11.44 -11.40
CA GLY A 24 -1.13 -12.87 -11.34
C GLY A 24 -1.30 -13.39 -12.75
N GLY A 25 -0.39 -14.23 -13.19
CA GLY A 25 -0.64 -14.97 -14.39
C GLY A 25 0.44 -15.03 -15.48
N CYS A 26 1.61 -14.46 -15.25
CA CYS A 26 2.74 -14.78 -16.14
C CYS A 26 3.67 -15.74 -15.43
N SER A 27 3.39 -17.02 -15.50
CA SER A 27 4.39 -18.04 -15.27
C SER A 27 5.53 -17.80 -16.24
N SER A 28 6.63 -17.25 -15.78
CA SER A 28 7.85 -17.19 -16.54
C SER A 28 8.47 -18.57 -16.59
N SER A 29 8.11 -19.35 -17.58
CA SER A 29 9.00 -20.38 -18.06
C SER A 29 10.06 -19.71 -18.93
N ASN A 30 11.32 -19.94 -18.61
CA ASN A 30 12.47 -19.51 -19.37
C ASN A 30 12.27 -19.76 -20.88
N GLY A 31 12.13 -18.69 -21.62
CA GLY A 31 12.06 -18.72 -23.06
C GLY A 31 12.00 -17.31 -23.59
N SER A 32 13.05 -16.85 -24.23
CA SER A 32 13.03 -15.62 -25.03
C SER A 32 11.93 -15.77 -26.09
N GLY A 33 10.79 -15.18 -25.83
CA GLY A 33 9.68 -15.16 -26.75
C GLY A 33 8.82 -13.95 -26.46
N GLY A 34 8.82 -13.01 -27.38
CA GLY A 34 8.02 -11.84 -27.32
C GLY A 34 6.54 -12.16 -27.08
N CYS A 35 5.85 -11.28 -26.36
CA CYS A 35 4.41 -11.26 -26.25
C CYS A 35 3.82 -11.02 -27.63
N GLY A 36 3.83 -12.06 -28.44
CA GLY A 36 3.10 -12.07 -29.69
C GLY A 36 1.63 -12.26 -29.40
N CYS A 37 0.87 -11.20 -29.46
CA CYS A 37 -0.56 -11.32 -29.62
C CYS A 37 -0.79 -11.99 -30.99
N SER A 38 -0.89 -13.31 -30.97
CA SER A 38 -1.26 -14.05 -32.18
C SER A 38 -2.65 -13.61 -32.59
N LYS A 39 -2.70 -12.72 -33.56
CA LYS A 39 -3.91 -12.52 -34.36
C LYS A 39 -4.21 -13.84 -35.06
N ARG A 40 -5.06 -14.63 -34.49
CA ARG A 40 -5.74 -15.65 -35.24
C ARG A 40 -6.78 -14.93 -36.10
N ASN A 41 -6.35 -14.66 -37.30
CA ASN A 41 -7.19 -14.21 -38.38
C ASN A 41 -7.99 -15.40 -38.86
N SER A 42 -9.14 -15.67 -38.31
CA SER A 42 -10.15 -16.44 -38.97
C SER A 42 -11.15 -15.46 -39.58
N GLY A 43 -10.91 -15.16 -40.82
CA GLY A 43 -11.72 -14.23 -41.58
C GLY A 43 -13.14 -14.75 -41.77
N ILE A 44 -14.09 -13.96 -41.35
CA ILE A 44 -15.37 -13.88 -42.03
C ILE A 44 -15.56 -12.39 -42.30
N ALA A 45 -15.31 -12.01 -43.53
CA ALA A 45 -15.58 -10.66 -43.99
C ALA A 45 -17.09 -10.47 -44.10
N ILE A 46 -17.68 -9.76 -43.16
CA ILE A 46 -18.97 -9.16 -43.33
C ILE A 46 -18.72 -7.71 -43.70
N LYS A 47 -18.91 -7.39 -44.95
CA LYS A 47 -18.99 -6.00 -45.41
C LYS A 47 -20.24 -5.36 -44.81
N GLY A 48 -20.06 -4.34 -44.03
CA GLY A 48 -21.16 -3.49 -43.63
C GLY A 48 -20.83 -2.66 -42.39
N ALA A 49 -20.81 -1.36 -42.61
CA ALA A 49 -20.76 -0.28 -41.62
C ALA A 49 -19.39 0.06 -41.05
N SER A 50 -18.86 1.12 -41.61
CA SER A 50 -17.88 2.01 -41.04
C SER A 50 -18.32 2.46 -39.65
N GLN A 51 -17.73 1.87 -38.63
CA GLN A 51 -17.55 2.52 -37.36
C GLN A 51 -16.12 2.26 -36.95
N GLU A 52 -15.37 3.32 -36.91
CA GLU A 52 -14.04 3.37 -36.30
C GLU A 52 -14.17 3.02 -34.83
N ALA A 53 -14.23 1.76 -34.53
CA ALA A 53 -13.92 1.29 -33.21
C ALA A 53 -12.38 1.30 -33.11
N SER A 54 -11.82 2.41 -32.72
CA SER A 54 -10.50 2.42 -32.13
C SER A 54 -10.59 1.59 -30.88
N GLY A 55 -10.47 0.27 -31.03
CA GLY A 55 -10.19 -0.66 -29.96
C GLY A 55 -8.78 -0.39 -29.42
N GLY A 56 -8.59 0.80 -28.85
CA GLY A 56 -7.50 1.00 -27.95
C GLY A 56 -7.73 0.01 -26.83
N CYS A 57 -6.90 -1.01 -26.76
CA CYS A 57 -6.58 -1.59 -25.49
C CYS A 57 -6.16 -0.37 -24.64
N SER A 58 -7.11 0.17 -23.91
CA SER A 58 -6.80 1.09 -22.82
C SER A 58 -5.89 0.30 -21.92
N GLY A 59 -4.65 0.30 -22.39
CA GLY A 59 -3.56 -0.30 -21.72
C GLY A 59 -3.72 0.06 -20.29
N CYS A 60 -3.34 -0.80 -19.46
CA CYS A 60 -2.93 -0.54 -18.13
C CYS A 60 -2.07 0.73 -18.13
N GLY A 61 -2.73 1.87 -18.23
CA GLY A 61 -2.18 3.17 -17.88
C GLY A 61 -2.01 3.16 -16.38
N SER A 62 -1.25 2.20 -15.89
CA SER A 62 -0.67 2.33 -14.57
C SER A 62 0.21 3.55 -14.70
N LYS A 63 -0.32 4.68 -14.23
CA LYS A 63 0.53 5.78 -13.83
C LYS A 63 1.64 5.11 -13.03
N LYS A 64 2.84 5.10 -13.57
CA LYS A 64 4.03 4.70 -12.82
C LYS A 64 4.09 5.70 -11.68
N SER A 65 3.45 5.38 -10.58
CA SER A 65 3.71 6.10 -9.34
C SER A 65 5.16 5.79 -9.02
N ASP A 66 5.97 6.81 -9.02
CA ASP A 66 7.35 6.70 -8.62
C ASP A 66 7.42 5.95 -7.28
N PRO A 67 8.40 5.08 -7.11
CA PRO A 67 8.52 4.33 -5.87
C PRO A 67 8.72 5.32 -4.72
N LYS A 68 7.78 5.33 -3.79
CA LYS A 68 7.83 6.22 -2.63
C LYS A 68 8.57 5.55 -1.49
N SER A 69 9.40 6.32 -0.80
CA SER A 69 10.01 5.85 0.45
C SER A 69 8.97 5.73 1.57
N VAL A 70 9.27 4.93 2.56
CA VAL A 70 8.41 4.78 3.76
C VAL A 70 8.17 6.13 4.43
N GLY A 71 9.20 6.97 4.53
CA GLY A 71 9.08 8.31 5.08
C GLY A 71 8.13 9.22 4.30
N GLN A 72 8.14 9.13 2.96
CA GLN A 72 7.19 9.86 2.12
C GLN A 72 5.76 9.39 2.35
N GLN A 73 5.55 8.08 2.42
CA GLN A 73 4.24 7.50 2.70
C GLN A 73 3.72 7.91 4.09
N PHE A 74 4.60 7.96 5.08
CA PHE A 74 4.26 8.44 6.41
C PHE A 74 3.85 9.92 6.40
N ASN A 75 4.58 10.78 5.70
CA ASN A 75 4.22 12.19 5.57
C ASN A 75 2.88 12.39 4.87
N GLU A 76 2.59 11.61 3.84
CA GLU A 76 1.28 11.63 3.17
C GLU A 76 0.16 11.20 4.11
N LEU A 77 0.37 10.13 4.87
CA LEU A 77 -0.58 9.69 5.89
C LEU A 77 -0.81 10.77 6.94
N LYS A 78 0.26 11.38 7.44
CA LYS A 78 0.17 12.46 8.43
C LYS A 78 -0.63 13.64 7.90
N ASN A 79 -0.32 14.11 6.70
CA ASN A 79 -1.05 15.22 6.07
C ASN A 79 -2.54 14.87 5.86
N PHE A 80 -2.82 13.63 5.49
CA PHE A 80 -4.20 13.16 5.33
C PHE A 80 -4.97 13.16 6.65
N ILE A 81 -4.38 12.62 7.70
CA ILE A 81 -4.98 12.59 9.04
C ILE A 81 -5.16 14.03 9.58
N ASP A 82 -4.15 14.89 9.40
CA ASP A 82 -4.20 16.29 9.86
C ASP A 82 -5.31 17.11 9.15
N SER A 83 -5.67 16.73 7.93
CA SER A 83 -6.76 17.33 7.17
C SER A 83 -8.13 16.71 7.45
N SER A 84 -8.16 15.59 8.17
CA SER A 84 -9.37 14.84 8.46
C SER A 84 -10.01 15.26 9.80
N ALA A 85 -11.26 14.81 10.01
CA ALA A 85 -11.98 15.04 11.26
C ALA A 85 -11.39 14.30 12.47
N VAL A 86 -10.56 13.29 12.23
CA VAL A 86 -9.94 12.49 13.30
C VAL A 86 -8.62 13.07 13.82
N ARG A 87 -8.18 14.19 13.28
CA ARG A 87 -6.93 14.87 13.65
C ARG A 87 -6.71 15.01 15.15
N ASP A 88 -7.72 15.47 15.86
CA ASP A 88 -7.62 15.77 17.31
C ASP A 88 -7.59 14.49 18.16
N PHE A 89 -8.01 13.37 17.59
CA PHE A 89 -8.11 12.08 18.26
C PHE A 89 -6.99 11.10 17.89
N ALA A 90 -6.22 11.41 16.86
CA ALA A 90 -5.13 10.56 16.38
C ALA A 90 -3.76 11.18 16.67
N GLU A 91 -2.84 10.36 17.14
CA GLU A 91 -1.44 10.72 17.31
C GLU A 91 -0.57 9.79 16.48
N LEU A 92 0.14 10.34 15.50
CA LEU A 92 1.03 9.58 14.63
C LEU A 92 2.47 9.72 15.10
N ASN A 93 3.14 8.58 15.25
CA ASN A 93 4.54 8.50 15.58
C ASN A 93 5.28 7.62 14.57
N PHE A 94 6.49 8.01 14.24
CA PHE A 94 7.37 7.20 13.39
C PHE A 94 8.62 6.80 14.16
N TYR A 95 8.92 5.51 14.14
CA TYR A 95 10.11 4.93 14.75
C TYR A 95 10.98 4.30 13.67
N ASP A 96 12.19 4.81 13.53
CA ASP A 96 13.14 4.29 12.57
C ASP A 96 13.84 3.06 13.15
N LEU A 97 13.67 1.91 12.51
CA LEU A 97 14.25 0.64 12.95
C LEU A 97 15.79 0.65 12.95
N THR A 98 16.40 1.58 12.25
CA THR A 98 17.85 1.75 12.25
C THR A 98 18.37 2.50 13.49
N LYS A 99 17.49 3.23 14.17
CA LYS A 99 17.84 4.10 15.31
C LYS A 99 17.35 3.55 16.66
N ILE A 100 16.35 2.69 16.63
CA ILE A 100 15.79 2.07 17.83
C ILE A 100 16.34 0.66 18.04
N ASN A 101 16.30 0.20 19.28
CA ASN A 101 16.59 -1.18 19.58
C ASN A 101 15.30 -2.02 19.45
N VAL A 102 15.25 -2.90 18.47
CA VAL A 102 14.09 -3.77 18.20
C VAL A 102 13.75 -4.65 19.42
N LEU A 103 14.76 -4.98 20.24
CA LEU A 103 14.56 -5.82 21.43
C LEU A 103 13.73 -5.15 22.53
N ASP A 104 13.63 -3.82 22.52
CA ASP A 104 12.82 -3.07 23.49
C ASP A 104 11.31 -3.12 23.15
N TYR A 105 10.97 -3.60 21.96
CA TYR A 105 9.60 -3.71 21.48
C TYR A 105 9.26 -5.16 21.16
N ASP A 106 8.60 -5.83 22.07
CA ASP A 106 8.29 -7.27 21.95
C ASP A 106 7.51 -7.61 20.70
N ASP A 107 6.53 -6.80 20.33
CA ASP A 107 5.72 -7.00 19.12
C ASP A 107 6.57 -6.94 17.85
N ILE A 108 7.46 -5.96 17.78
CA ILE A 108 8.35 -5.78 16.62
C ILE A 108 9.38 -6.89 16.54
N ARG A 109 9.90 -7.32 17.70
CA ARG A 109 10.82 -8.46 17.77
C ARG A 109 10.17 -9.73 17.22
N ILE A 110 8.97 -10.05 17.65
CA ILE A 110 8.21 -11.22 17.20
C ILE A 110 7.98 -11.16 15.68
N LEU A 111 7.56 -10.01 15.16
CA LEU A 111 7.34 -9.84 13.73
C LEU A 111 8.63 -10.01 12.92
N THR A 112 9.74 -9.50 13.42
CA THR A 112 11.05 -9.67 12.78
C THR A 112 11.52 -11.12 12.81
N GLU A 113 11.30 -11.83 13.92
CA GLU A 113 11.61 -13.26 14.05
C GLU A 113 10.75 -14.14 13.12
N MET A 114 9.55 -13.68 12.78
CA MET A 114 8.64 -14.35 11.85
C MET A 114 8.86 -13.96 10.38
N ASP A 115 9.93 -13.22 10.07
CA ASP A 115 10.28 -12.73 8.74
C ASP A 115 9.21 -11.82 8.07
N TYR A 116 8.45 -11.10 8.85
CA TYR A 116 7.56 -10.08 8.32
C TYR A 116 8.34 -8.84 7.88
N GLU A 117 7.96 -8.30 6.73
CA GLU A 117 8.61 -7.12 6.15
C GLU A 117 8.10 -5.83 6.81
N ALA A 118 9.03 -4.93 7.13
CA ALA A 118 8.71 -3.57 7.53
C ALA A 118 8.15 -2.76 6.31
N PRO A 119 7.37 -1.70 6.51
CA PRO A 119 6.99 -1.09 7.78
C PRO A 119 5.86 -1.83 8.53
N PHE A 120 5.88 -1.73 9.85
CA PHE A 120 4.81 -2.25 10.72
C PHE A 120 3.95 -1.10 11.21
N VAL A 121 2.64 -1.26 11.17
CA VAL A 121 1.69 -0.27 11.66
C VAL A 121 0.98 -0.82 12.89
N ILE A 122 1.16 -0.14 14.01
CA ILE A 122 0.56 -0.46 15.29
C ILE A 122 -0.46 0.62 15.62
N ILE A 123 -1.69 0.23 15.83
CA ILE A 123 -2.78 1.13 16.20
C ILE A 123 -3.26 0.75 17.59
N ASP A 124 -3.18 1.69 18.51
CA ASP A 124 -3.57 1.52 19.91
C ASP A 124 -2.89 0.31 20.60
N GLY A 125 -1.62 0.10 20.28
CA GLY A 125 -0.82 -1.00 20.82
C GLY A 125 -1.05 -2.36 20.13
N ILE A 126 -1.85 -2.42 19.09
CA ILE A 126 -2.13 -3.64 18.33
C ILE A 126 -1.55 -3.53 16.92
N VAL A 127 -0.76 -4.53 16.52
CA VAL A 127 -0.24 -4.60 15.14
C VAL A 127 -1.39 -4.88 14.19
N ARG A 128 -1.65 -3.95 13.28
CA ARG A 128 -2.73 -4.04 12.29
C ARG A 128 -2.24 -4.38 10.90
N TYR A 129 -1.14 -3.75 10.49
CA TYR A 129 -0.63 -3.86 9.12
C TYR A 129 0.88 -4.03 9.12
N TYR A 130 1.40 -4.67 8.08
CA TYR A 130 2.83 -4.83 7.84
C TYR A 130 3.12 -4.82 6.32
N GLY A 131 4.37 -4.54 5.96
CA GLY A 131 4.82 -4.54 4.57
C GLY A 131 4.43 -3.31 3.75
N GLY A 132 3.75 -2.34 4.34
CA GLY A 132 3.36 -1.12 3.65
C GLY A 132 2.50 -0.20 4.49
N ILE A 133 2.33 1.03 4.03
CA ILE A 133 1.48 2.03 4.67
C ILE A 133 0.29 2.29 3.74
N SER A 134 -0.90 1.90 4.18
CA SER A 134 -2.16 2.13 3.48
C SER A 134 -2.95 3.22 4.18
N ILE A 135 -3.00 4.40 3.58
CA ILE A 135 -3.65 5.59 4.17
C ILE A 135 -5.13 5.31 4.44
N ASP A 136 -5.83 4.72 3.47
CA ASP A 136 -7.27 4.47 3.58
C ASP A 136 -7.61 3.47 4.69
N LEU A 137 -6.84 2.40 4.80
CA LEU A 137 -7.06 1.36 5.82
C LEU A 137 -6.78 1.90 7.23
N ILE A 138 -5.67 2.62 7.40
CA ILE A 138 -5.31 3.22 8.69
C ILE A 138 -6.35 4.26 9.09
N TYR A 139 -6.79 5.09 8.16
CA TYR A 139 -7.83 6.08 8.42
C TYR A 139 -9.15 5.44 8.85
N ASN A 140 -9.58 4.39 8.18
CA ASN A 140 -10.81 3.68 8.52
C ASN A 140 -10.74 3.06 9.93
N ASP A 141 -9.61 2.43 10.27
CA ASP A 141 -9.40 1.86 11.61
C ASP A 141 -9.40 2.94 12.68
N VAL A 142 -8.70 4.04 12.46
CA VAL A 142 -8.69 5.17 13.41
C VAL A 142 -10.08 5.78 13.54
N LYS A 143 -10.81 5.93 12.46
CA LYS A 143 -12.17 6.45 12.46
C LYS A 143 -13.11 5.56 13.26
N GLU A 144 -13.06 4.26 13.06
CA GLU A 144 -13.86 3.27 13.79
C GLU A 144 -13.59 3.35 15.30
N LEU A 145 -12.31 3.39 15.69
CA LEU A 145 -11.92 3.53 17.09
C LEU A 145 -12.37 4.88 17.70
N VAL A 146 -12.34 5.96 16.93
CA VAL A 146 -12.85 7.26 17.37
C VAL A 146 -14.35 7.21 17.59
N GLU A 147 -15.09 6.59 16.69
CA GLU A 147 -16.54 6.41 16.82
C GLU A 147 -16.89 5.59 18.08
N ASP A 148 -16.11 4.57 18.39
CA ASP A 148 -16.28 3.77 19.62
C ASP A 148 -16.00 4.58 20.90
N ILE A 149 -15.07 5.54 20.85
CA ILE A 149 -14.76 6.40 22.01
C ILE A 149 -15.83 7.46 22.22
N ILE A 150 -16.43 7.97 21.14
CA ILE A 150 -17.46 9.01 21.18
C ILE A 150 -18.85 8.45 21.53
N ALA A 151 -19.05 7.20 21.21
CA ALA A 151 -20.32 6.50 21.43
C ALA A 151 -20.68 6.35 22.92
#